data_290dddf4bcaa49d4792fdfd6dd038913
#
_entry.id   290dddf4bcaa49d4792fdfd6dd038913
#
_cell.length_a   1.000
_cell.length_b   1.000
_cell.length_c   1.000
_cell.angle_alpha   90.00
_cell.angle_beta   90.00
_cell.angle_gamma   90.00
#
_symmetry.space_group_name_H-M   'P 1'
#
loop_
_entity.id
_entity.type
_entity.pdbx_description
1 polymer ?
#
loop_
_entity_poly.entity_id
_entity_poly.type
_entity_poly.pdbx_seq_one_letter_code
_entity_poly.pdbx_strand_id
1 'polypeptide(L)'
;MAALQASLSNNNPGGGISVSPGSLANLGNVVSSLPSIEKGRALGPAMKKAISSFAPEVKSNKITITSDERGLVISLASDAFFEEGSAELNIEEARGTLLNLAKFFASPEVAGRRWRIEGHTDNRPVPASSIYPSNWELSAARAANVLHYLADFGVDEQQFSIAGYADTRPKLSNDTAEGRAYNRRVDVIVLDDGHF
;
A
#
# COMPACT_ATOMS: atom_id res chain seq x y z
N MET A 1 -19.92 45.98 -9.03
CA MET A 1 -20.75 44.83 -9.46
C MET A 1 -20.07 44.19 -10.63
N ALA A 2 -19.40 43.06 -10.41
CA ALA A 2 -18.98 42.17 -11.48
C ALA A 2 -18.57 40.86 -10.82
N ALA A 3 -19.22 39.89 -11.17
CA ALA A 3 -19.46 38.56 -10.85
C ALA A 3 -18.19 37.67 -10.79
N LEU A 4 -18.11 36.94 -9.71
CA LEU A 4 -17.36 35.68 -9.59
C LEU A 4 -18.08 34.62 -10.42
N GLN A 5 -17.44 34.19 -11.48
CA GLN A 5 -17.64 32.86 -12.10
C GLN A 5 -16.30 32.24 -12.27
N ALA A 6 -15.84 31.54 -11.24
CA ALA A 6 -14.77 30.58 -11.38
C ALA A 6 -15.40 29.21 -11.64
N SER A 7 -15.16 28.72 -12.83
CA SER A 7 -15.52 27.45 -13.37
C SER A 7 -14.96 26.28 -12.52
N LEU A 8 -15.85 25.58 -11.84
CA LEU A 8 -15.63 24.22 -11.37
C LEU A 8 -15.86 23.26 -12.54
N SER A 9 -14.80 22.95 -13.22
CA SER A 9 -14.77 21.90 -14.22
C SER A 9 -13.43 21.16 -14.10
N ASN A 10 -13.36 20.27 -13.16
CA ASN A 10 -12.34 19.21 -13.21
C ASN A 10 -12.97 17.93 -12.68
N ASN A 11 -13.62 17.23 -13.60
CA ASN A 11 -14.12 15.89 -13.43
C ASN A 11 -12.92 14.95 -13.57
N ASN A 12 -12.29 14.57 -12.47
CA ASN A 12 -11.26 13.53 -12.46
C ASN A 12 -11.74 12.39 -11.53
N PRO A 13 -12.31 11.31 -12.06
CA PRO A 13 -12.69 10.15 -11.27
C PRO A 13 -11.42 9.32 -11.02
N GLY A 14 -10.83 9.42 -9.85
CA GLY A 14 -9.68 8.59 -9.46
C GLY A 14 -8.65 9.28 -8.57
N GLY A 15 -9.02 10.35 -7.87
CA GLY A 15 -8.12 11.06 -6.97
C GLY A 15 -7.93 10.35 -5.63
N GLY A 16 -7.03 9.39 -5.55
CA GLY A 16 -6.50 8.92 -4.28
C GLY A 16 -5.70 10.06 -3.61
N ILE A 17 -5.91 10.29 -2.31
CA ILE A 17 -5.12 11.25 -1.54
C ILE A 17 -3.83 10.56 -1.12
N SER A 18 -2.72 10.97 -1.71
CA SER A 18 -1.38 10.52 -1.31
C SER A 18 -0.81 11.46 -0.25
N VAL A 19 -0.39 10.93 0.88
CA VAL A 19 0.26 11.68 1.94
C VAL A 19 1.77 11.50 1.83
N SER A 20 2.47 12.54 1.37
CA SER A 20 3.94 12.56 1.31
C SER A 20 4.57 12.78 2.69
N PRO A 21 5.77 12.22 2.97
CA PRO A 21 6.42 12.24 4.29
C PRO A 21 6.72 13.64 4.87
N GLY A 22 6.71 14.67 4.05
CA GLY A 22 6.97 16.05 4.48
C GLY A 22 5.78 16.76 5.14
N SER A 23 4.59 16.15 5.19
CA SER A 23 3.35 16.81 5.58
C SER A 23 2.74 16.29 6.88
N LEU A 24 3.51 15.63 7.76
CA LEU A 24 2.99 15.07 9.02
C LEU A 24 2.36 16.11 9.96
N ALA A 25 2.76 17.38 9.86
CA ALA A 25 2.17 18.45 10.67
C ALA A 25 0.71 18.78 10.28
N ASN A 26 0.25 18.37 9.10
CA ASN A 26 -1.10 18.64 8.58
C ASN A 26 -2.03 17.42 8.59
N LEU A 27 -1.55 16.24 9.05
CA LEU A 27 -2.33 15.00 9.04
C LEU A 27 -3.63 15.08 9.84
N GLY A 28 -3.67 15.86 10.91
CA GLY A 28 -4.89 16.11 11.69
C GLY A 28 -5.99 16.78 10.85
N ASN A 29 -5.63 17.67 9.93
CA ASN A 29 -6.59 18.35 9.07
C ASN A 29 -6.95 17.57 7.81
N VAL A 30 -6.03 16.75 7.28
CA VAL A 30 -6.30 15.91 6.09
C VAL A 30 -7.29 14.81 6.42
N VAL A 31 -7.19 14.22 7.62
CA VAL A 31 -8.13 13.17 8.07
C VAL A 31 -9.54 13.71 8.28
N SER A 32 -9.68 15.00 8.64
CA SER A 32 -10.99 15.65 8.81
C SER A 32 -11.62 16.15 7.50
N SER A 33 -10.84 16.23 6.41
CA SER A 33 -11.31 16.71 5.10
C SER A 33 -11.54 15.58 4.07
N LEU A 34 -11.34 14.32 4.46
CA LEU A 34 -11.71 13.19 3.60
C LEU A 34 -13.24 13.19 3.39
N PRO A 35 -13.73 13.11 2.15
CA PRO A 35 -15.17 12.97 1.92
C PRO A 35 -15.64 11.72 2.67
N SER A 36 -16.67 11.86 3.46
CA SER A 36 -17.36 10.76 4.13
C SER A 36 -17.88 9.82 3.05
N ILE A 37 -17.21 8.70 2.84
CA ILE A 37 -17.73 7.62 2.02
C ILE A 37 -18.81 6.94 2.87
N GLU A 38 -20.04 7.41 2.72
CA GLU A 38 -21.22 6.91 3.44
C GLU A 38 -21.72 5.57 2.87
N LYS A 39 -20.86 4.71 2.38
CA LYS A 39 -21.27 3.34 1.97
C LYS A 39 -20.15 2.36 2.31
N GLY A 40 -20.14 1.89 3.52
CA GLY A 40 -19.22 0.91 4.04
C GLY A 40 -18.82 1.28 5.47
N ARG A 41 -18.46 0.31 6.30
CA ARG A 41 -17.90 0.60 7.62
C ARG A 41 -16.69 1.51 7.45
N ALA A 42 -16.82 2.74 7.89
CA ALA A 42 -15.80 3.78 7.71
C ALA A 42 -14.41 3.26 8.13
N LEU A 43 -13.44 3.29 7.19
CA LEU A 43 -12.04 2.93 7.45
C LEU A 43 -11.28 4.03 8.20
N GLY A 44 -11.94 5.12 8.60
CA GLY A 44 -11.34 6.23 9.32
C GLY A 44 -10.58 5.83 10.60
N PRO A 45 -11.15 5.02 11.50
CA PRO A 45 -10.42 4.50 12.67
C PRO A 45 -9.23 3.63 12.28
N ALA A 46 -9.38 2.76 11.28
CA ALA A 46 -8.29 1.93 10.76
C ALA A 46 -7.15 2.77 10.17
N MET A 47 -7.48 3.83 9.41
CA MET A 47 -6.51 4.78 8.86
C MET A 47 -5.71 5.47 9.97
N LYS A 48 -6.36 5.99 11.00
CA LYS A 48 -5.71 6.61 12.16
C LYS A 48 -4.79 5.62 12.88
N LYS A 49 -5.27 4.40 13.07
CA LYS A 49 -4.49 3.32 13.70
C LYS A 49 -3.26 2.98 12.86
N ALA A 50 -3.41 2.81 11.54
CA ALA A 50 -2.31 2.55 10.64
C ALA A 50 -1.24 3.66 10.70
N ILE A 51 -1.64 4.94 10.57
CA ILE A 51 -0.73 6.08 10.65
C ILE A 51 0.05 6.08 11.97
N SER A 52 -0.61 5.83 13.10
CA SER A 52 0.07 5.80 14.40
C SER A 52 1.00 4.60 14.57
N SER A 53 0.59 3.43 14.07
CA SER A 53 1.36 2.19 14.19
C SER A 53 2.61 2.17 13.32
N PHE A 54 2.59 2.84 12.16
CA PHE A 54 3.67 2.85 11.17
C PHE A 54 4.35 4.21 11.03
N ALA A 55 4.21 5.10 12.01
CA ALA A 55 4.80 6.44 11.95
C ALA A 55 6.33 6.45 11.69
N PRO A 56 7.16 5.57 12.31
CA PRO A 56 8.58 5.49 12.02
C PRO A 56 8.88 5.07 10.58
N GLU A 57 8.16 4.07 10.07
CA GLU A 57 8.33 3.52 8.72
C GLU A 57 7.86 4.51 7.65
N VAL A 58 6.80 5.26 7.93
CA VAL A 58 6.34 6.36 7.06
C VAL A 58 7.36 7.47 7.01
N LYS A 59 7.95 7.86 8.14
CA LYS A 59 8.99 8.88 8.21
C LYS A 59 10.26 8.48 7.45
N SER A 60 10.59 7.20 7.42
CA SER A 60 11.76 6.65 6.69
C SER A 60 11.46 6.25 5.25
N ASN A 61 10.28 6.55 4.71
CA ASN A 61 9.82 6.18 3.36
C ASN A 61 9.76 4.66 3.10
N LYS A 62 9.80 3.83 4.13
CA LYS A 62 9.64 2.37 4.00
C LYS A 62 8.18 1.99 3.74
N ILE A 63 7.23 2.80 4.27
CA ILE A 63 5.79 2.61 4.13
C ILE A 63 5.12 3.90 3.67
N THR A 64 4.12 3.75 2.81
CA THR A 64 3.17 4.81 2.48
C THR A 64 1.74 4.34 2.81
N ILE A 65 0.93 5.19 3.43
CA ILE A 65 -0.46 4.89 3.78
C ILE A 65 -1.37 5.79 2.97
N THR A 66 -2.27 5.18 2.20
CA THR A 66 -3.25 5.89 1.36
C THR A 66 -4.61 5.21 1.48
N SER A 67 -5.64 5.81 0.91
CA SER A 67 -6.92 5.15 0.68
C SER A 67 -7.36 5.37 -0.75
N ASP A 68 -7.98 4.37 -1.34
CA ASP A 68 -8.58 4.44 -2.68
C ASP A 68 -9.94 3.71 -2.67
N GLU A 69 -10.52 3.49 -3.84
CA GLU A 69 -11.81 2.81 -4.00
C GLU A 69 -11.84 1.38 -3.46
N ARG A 70 -10.69 0.70 -3.35
CA ARG A 70 -10.57 -0.66 -2.81
C ARG A 70 -10.59 -0.68 -1.29
N GLY A 71 -10.13 0.41 -0.65
CA GLY A 71 -10.05 0.52 0.80
C GLY A 71 -8.80 1.24 1.31
N LEU A 72 -8.30 0.83 2.47
CA LEU A 72 -7.07 1.35 3.08
C LEU A 72 -5.86 0.60 2.51
N VAL A 73 -4.93 1.32 1.91
CA VAL A 73 -3.72 0.77 1.27
C VAL A 73 -2.48 1.12 2.09
N ILE A 74 -1.77 0.10 2.52
CA ILE A 74 -0.45 0.19 3.17
C ILE A 74 0.57 -0.32 2.14
N SER A 75 1.32 0.60 1.53
CA SER A 75 2.33 0.28 0.51
C SER A 75 3.70 0.11 1.15
N LEU A 76 4.29 -1.06 0.98
CA LEU A 76 5.65 -1.39 1.40
C LEU A 76 6.60 -1.12 0.22
N ALA A 77 7.60 -0.26 0.40
CA ALA A 77 8.62 -0.02 -0.62
C ALA A 77 9.48 -1.27 -0.81
N SER A 78 9.46 -1.88 -2.01
CA SER A 78 10.17 -3.16 -2.23
C SER A 78 11.66 -3.09 -1.90
N ASP A 79 12.30 -1.99 -2.21
CA ASP A 79 13.75 -1.81 -2.00
C ASP A 79 14.15 -1.82 -0.50
N ALA A 80 13.17 -1.62 0.40
CA ALA A 80 13.39 -1.68 1.84
C ALA A 80 13.18 -3.09 2.42
N PHE A 81 12.52 -3.98 1.69
CA PHE A 81 12.12 -5.29 2.23
C PHE A 81 12.62 -6.49 1.42
N PHE A 82 13.03 -6.28 0.17
CA PHE A 82 13.49 -7.33 -0.73
C PHE A 82 14.81 -6.94 -1.39
N GLU A 83 15.62 -7.91 -1.73
CA GLU A 83 16.76 -7.72 -2.60
C GLU A 83 16.33 -7.48 -4.06
N GLU A 84 17.18 -6.83 -4.84
CA GLU A 84 16.90 -6.53 -6.25
C GLU A 84 16.68 -7.84 -7.04
N GLY A 85 15.59 -7.89 -7.81
CA GLY A 85 15.24 -9.07 -8.61
C GLY A 85 14.85 -10.31 -7.81
N SER A 86 14.72 -10.19 -6.49
CA SER A 86 14.33 -11.27 -5.58
C SER A 86 12.97 -11.03 -4.93
N ALA A 87 12.31 -12.10 -4.50
CA ALA A 87 11.16 -12.07 -3.61
C ALA A 87 11.52 -12.56 -2.19
N GLU A 88 12.78 -12.82 -1.91
CA GLU A 88 13.23 -13.14 -0.56
C GLU A 88 13.19 -11.89 0.30
N LEU A 89 12.56 -11.98 1.47
CA LEU A 89 12.49 -10.89 2.43
C LEU A 89 13.84 -10.74 3.14
N ASN A 90 14.33 -9.52 3.20
CA ASN A 90 15.40 -9.17 4.13
C ASN A 90 14.82 -9.17 5.55
N ILE A 91 14.99 -10.29 6.24
CA ILE A 91 14.36 -10.55 7.54
C ILE A 91 14.78 -9.54 8.61
N GLU A 92 16.03 -9.09 8.59
CA GLU A 92 16.53 -8.12 9.58
C GLU A 92 15.79 -6.79 9.45
N GLU A 93 15.53 -6.33 8.23
CA GLU A 93 14.85 -5.07 7.96
C GLU A 93 13.31 -5.20 8.01
N ALA A 94 12.78 -6.35 7.58
CA ALA A 94 11.35 -6.56 7.40
C ALA A 94 10.62 -6.96 8.69
N ARG A 95 11.28 -7.73 9.58
CA ARG A 95 10.67 -8.39 10.73
C ARG A 95 9.85 -7.45 11.61
N GLY A 96 10.43 -6.32 11.98
CA GLY A 96 9.75 -5.34 12.87
C GLY A 96 8.47 -4.80 12.24
N THR A 97 8.54 -4.43 10.97
CA THR A 97 7.42 -3.89 10.21
C THR A 97 6.32 -4.92 9.99
N LEU A 98 6.69 -6.16 9.61
CA LEU A 98 5.72 -7.24 9.38
C LEU A 98 5.05 -7.69 10.68
N LEU A 99 5.79 -7.69 11.81
CA LEU A 99 5.19 -7.93 13.12
C LEU A 99 4.19 -6.82 13.49
N ASN A 100 4.49 -5.56 13.17
CA ASN A 100 3.55 -4.45 13.38
C ASN A 100 2.32 -4.57 12.48
N LEU A 101 2.49 -5.05 11.22
CA LEU A 101 1.36 -5.38 10.34
C LEU A 101 0.49 -6.50 10.93
N ALA A 102 1.08 -7.59 11.40
CA ALA A 102 0.34 -8.68 12.04
C ALA A 102 -0.47 -8.18 13.26
N LYS A 103 0.12 -7.33 14.10
CA LYS A 103 -0.58 -6.69 15.22
C LYS A 103 -1.72 -5.76 14.74
N PHE A 104 -1.50 -5.04 13.65
CA PHE A 104 -2.53 -4.20 13.06
C PHE A 104 -3.72 -5.03 12.56
N PHE A 105 -3.48 -6.19 11.93
CA PHE A 105 -4.55 -7.11 11.49
C PHE A 105 -5.37 -7.67 12.64
N ALA A 106 -4.73 -7.88 13.80
CA ALA A 106 -5.43 -8.34 15.00
C ALA A 106 -6.18 -7.21 15.73
N SER A 107 -6.09 -5.96 15.27
CA SER A 107 -6.71 -4.84 15.96
C SER A 107 -8.21 -4.74 15.70
N PRO A 108 -9.01 -4.24 16.68
CA PRO A 108 -10.47 -4.15 16.55
C PRO A 108 -10.94 -3.32 15.35
N GLU A 109 -10.13 -2.34 14.93
CA GLU A 109 -10.45 -1.42 13.83
C GLU A 109 -10.57 -2.12 12.48
N VAL A 110 -9.93 -3.29 12.35
CA VAL A 110 -9.89 -4.08 11.11
C VAL A 110 -10.33 -5.53 11.29
N ALA A 111 -10.74 -5.92 12.50
CA ALA A 111 -11.16 -7.26 12.81
C ALA A 111 -12.31 -7.72 11.89
N GLY A 112 -12.19 -8.94 11.35
CA GLY A 112 -13.17 -9.57 10.47
C GLY A 112 -13.23 -8.99 9.05
N ARG A 113 -12.28 -8.10 8.67
CA ARG A 113 -12.18 -7.62 7.30
C ARG A 113 -11.40 -8.60 6.42
N ARG A 114 -11.61 -8.46 5.12
CA ARG A 114 -10.82 -9.15 4.11
C ARG A 114 -9.65 -8.29 3.66
N TRP A 115 -8.60 -8.94 3.16
CA TRP A 115 -7.34 -8.33 2.81
C TRP A 115 -6.88 -8.79 1.44
N ARG A 116 -6.12 -7.93 0.79
CA ARG A 116 -5.43 -8.29 -0.45
C ARG A 116 -4.00 -7.81 -0.39
N ILE A 117 -3.08 -8.67 -0.83
CA ILE A 117 -1.67 -8.31 -0.99
C ILE A 117 -1.38 -8.27 -2.48
N GLU A 118 -0.94 -7.12 -2.98
CA GLU A 118 -0.68 -6.89 -4.39
C GLU A 118 0.81 -6.56 -4.60
N GLY A 119 1.49 -7.35 -5.44
CA GLY A 119 2.88 -7.09 -5.83
C GLY A 119 2.96 -6.28 -7.11
N HIS A 120 3.90 -5.32 -7.15
CA HIS A 120 4.15 -4.44 -8.30
C HIS A 120 5.65 -4.28 -8.53
N THR A 121 6.03 -4.09 -9.80
CA THR A 121 7.40 -3.79 -10.21
C THR A 121 7.45 -2.45 -10.94
N ASP A 122 8.67 -1.99 -11.27
CA ASP A 122 8.85 -1.00 -12.32
C ASP A 122 8.85 -1.67 -13.71
N ASN A 123 9.02 -0.90 -14.78
CA ASN A 123 8.98 -1.38 -16.15
C ASN A 123 10.32 -1.98 -16.66
N ARG A 124 11.33 -2.08 -15.82
CA ARG A 124 12.59 -2.74 -16.19
C ARG A 124 12.41 -4.25 -16.13
N PRO A 125 13.02 -5.00 -17.07
CA PRO A 125 12.98 -6.45 -17.00
C PRO A 125 13.69 -6.94 -15.72
N VAL A 126 13.29 -8.09 -15.23
CA VAL A 126 14.01 -8.75 -14.12
C VAL A 126 15.48 -8.96 -14.49
N PRO A 127 16.42 -8.84 -13.54
CA PRO A 127 17.83 -9.12 -13.80
C PRO A 127 18.05 -10.55 -14.31
N ALA A 128 19.04 -10.75 -15.18
CA ALA A 128 19.36 -12.07 -15.73
C ALA A 128 19.75 -13.09 -14.65
N SER A 129 20.17 -12.64 -13.48
CA SER A 129 20.47 -13.46 -12.30
C SER A 129 19.21 -13.89 -11.52
N SER A 130 18.04 -13.32 -11.82
CA SER A 130 16.80 -13.65 -11.13
C SER A 130 16.33 -15.06 -11.52
N ILE A 131 15.78 -15.76 -10.54
CA ILE A 131 15.11 -17.06 -10.78
C ILE A 131 13.70 -16.88 -11.38
N TYR A 132 13.18 -15.64 -11.39
CA TYR A 132 11.87 -15.32 -11.89
C TYR A 132 11.94 -15.02 -13.39
N PRO A 133 11.11 -15.65 -14.25
CA PRO A 133 11.16 -15.46 -15.69
C PRO A 133 10.68 -14.07 -16.13
N SER A 134 9.82 -13.43 -15.34
CA SER A 134 9.33 -12.07 -15.64
C SER A 134 8.89 -11.30 -14.39
N ASN A 135 8.53 -10.04 -14.58
CA ASN A 135 7.96 -9.18 -13.53
C ASN A 135 6.63 -9.70 -12.98
N TRP A 136 5.91 -10.54 -13.74
CA TRP A 136 4.67 -11.16 -13.29
C TRP A 136 4.92 -12.15 -12.16
N GLU A 137 5.85 -13.08 -12.37
CA GLU A 137 6.20 -14.08 -11.36
C GLU A 137 6.88 -13.43 -10.16
N LEU A 138 7.78 -12.47 -10.38
CA LEU A 138 8.45 -11.74 -9.31
C LEU A 138 7.45 -11.00 -8.41
N SER A 139 6.50 -10.27 -9.00
CA SER A 139 5.51 -9.52 -8.23
C SER A 139 4.55 -10.42 -7.45
N ALA A 140 4.10 -11.52 -8.06
CA ALA A 140 3.26 -12.51 -7.40
C ALA A 140 4.00 -13.21 -6.24
N ALA A 141 5.26 -13.58 -6.43
CA ALA A 141 6.08 -14.20 -5.41
C ALA A 141 6.33 -13.26 -4.21
N ARG A 142 6.57 -11.97 -4.44
CA ARG A 142 6.70 -10.98 -3.37
C ARG A 142 5.43 -10.88 -2.53
N ALA A 143 4.26 -10.83 -3.17
CA ALA A 143 2.98 -10.82 -2.45
C ALA A 143 2.76 -12.10 -1.62
N ALA A 144 3.09 -13.27 -2.18
CA ALA A 144 2.99 -14.55 -1.49
C ALA A 144 3.93 -14.62 -0.28
N ASN A 145 5.19 -14.18 -0.42
CA ASN A 145 6.16 -14.24 0.66
C ASN A 145 5.81 -13.31 1.82
N VAL A 146 5.21 -12.13 1.53
CA VAL A 146 4.66 -11.27 2.59
C VAL A 146 3.55 -11.99 3.34
N LEU A 147 2.61 -12.67 2.64
CA LEU A 147 1.55 -13.43 3.29
C LEU A 147 2.09 -14.56 4.16
N HIS A 148 3.00 -15.39 3.63
CA HIS A 148 3.60 -16.49 4.39
C HIS A 148 4.26 -16.01 5.68
N TYR A 149 5.01 -14.89 5.58
CA TYR A 149 5.66 -14.32 6.75
C TYR A 149 4.67 -13.76 7.78
N LEU A 150 3.56 -13.21 7.34
CA LEU A 150 2.48 -12.76 8.22
C LEU A 150 1.78 -13.95 8.88
N ALA A 151 1.60 -15.07 8.17
CA ALA A 151 1.05 -16.30 8.70
C ALA A 151 1.93 -16.89 9.83
N ASP A 152 3.26 -16.78 9.72
CA ASP A 152 4.19 -17.16 10.79
C ASP A 152 3.99 -16.35 12.07
N PHE A 153 3.41 -15.15 11.97
CA PHE A 153 2.99 -14.34 13.11
C PHE A 153 1.54 -14.60 13.56
N GLY A 154 0.88 -15.63 13.03
CA GLY A 154 -0.44 -16.07 13.45
C GLY A 154 -1.59 -15.32 12.77
N VAL A 155 -1.35 -14.69 11.63
CA VAL A 155 -2.40 -14.09 10.81
C VAL A 155 -3.16 -15.20 10.07
N ASP A 156 -4.49 -15.11 10.04
CA ASP A 156 -5.35 -16.10 9.35
C ASP A 156 -5.31 -15.88 7.84
N GLU A 157 -4.65 -16.78 7.12
CA GLU A 157 -4.50 -16.74 5.67
C GLU A 157 -5.85 -16.76 4.92
N GLN A 158 -6.92 -17.31 5.52
CA GLN A 158 -8.24 -17.38 4.89
C GLN A 158 -8.87 -16.00 4.67
N GLN A 159 -8.37 -14.98 5.37
CA GLN A 159 -8.82 -13.60 5.19
C GLN A 159 -8.14 -12.89 4.03
N PHE A 160 -7.12 -13.51 3.40
CA PHE A 160 -6.27 -12.90 2.40
C PHE A 160 -6.52 -13.41 0.99
N SER A 161 -6.27 -12.54 0.03
CA SER A 161 -6.02 -12.86 -1.37
C SER A 161 -4.70 -12.23 -1.80
N ILE A 162 -4.02 -12.83 -2.76
CA ILE A 162 -2.78 -12.28 -3.34
C ILE A 162 -2.95 -12.05 -4.83
N ALA A 163 -2.21 -11.06 -5.37
CA ALA A 163 -2.14 -10.78 -6.79
C ALA A 163 -0.75 -10.23 -7.16
N GLY A 164 -0.27 -10.56 -8.37
CA GLY A 164 0.90 -9.94 -8.98
C GLY A 164 0.45 -9.15 -10.21
N TYR A 165 0.91 -7.91 -10.34
CA TYR A 165 0.53 -7.03 -11.44
C TYR A 165 1.70 -6.57 -12.30
N ALA A 166 2.91 -7.07 -12.04
CA ALA A 166 4.10 -6.62 -12.75
C ALA A 166 4.19 -5.07 -12.76
N ASP A 167 4.49 -4.47 -13.90
CA ASP A 167 4.58 -3.02 -14.11
C ASP A 167 3.29 -2.39 -14.66
N THR A 168 2.20 -3.14 -14.71
CA THR A 168 0.95 -2.72 -15.37
C THR A 168 0.14 -1.68 -14.58
N ARG A 169 0.46 -1.47 -13.31
CA ARG A 169 -0.24 -0.53 -12.41
C ARG A 169 0.73 0.45 -11.74
N PRO A 170 1.40 1.31 -12.52
CA PRO A 170 2.32 2.30 -11.96
C PRO A 170 1.56 3.38 -11.19
N LYS A 171 2.09 3.82 -10.05
CA LYS A 171 1.59 4.99 -9.31
C LYS A 171 2.26 6.30 -9.76
N LEU A 172 3.51 6.20 -10.22
CA LEU A 172 4.27 7.33 -10.78
C LEU A 172 4.87 6.92 -12.14
N SER A 173 5.36 7.92 -12.91
CA SER A 173 6.04 7.64 -14.16
C SER A 173 7.27 6.76 -13.95
N ASN A 174 7.48 5.78 -14.82
CA ASN A 174 8.68 4.95 -14.85
C ASN A 174 9.88 5.65 -15.50
N ASP A 175 9.72 6.88 -16.00
CA ASP A 175 10.80 7.63 -16.65
C ASP A 175 11.88 8.06 -15.67
N THR A 176 11.50 8.34 -14.41
CA THR A 176 12.42 8.76 -13.36
C THR A 176 12.82 7.61 -12.44
N ALA A 177 14.00 7.69 -11.83
CA ALA A 177 14.46 6.71 -10.86
C ALA A 177 13.56 6.68 -9.62
N GLU A 178 13.12 7.83 -9.16
CA GLU A 178 12.21 7.99 -8.03
C GLU A 178 10.85 7.37 -8.31
N GLY A 179 10.31 7.61 -9.51
CA GLY A 179 9.03 7.02 -9.92
C GLY A 179 9.11 5.50 -9.99
N ARG A 180 10.20 4.94 -10.54
CA ARG A 180 10.42 3.50 -10.55
C ARG A 180 10.54 2.92 -9.14
N ALA A 181 11.27 3.57 -8.24
CA ALA A 181 11.39 3.14 -6.85
C ALA A 181 10.03 3.13 -6.15
N TYR A 182 9.17 4.12 -6.42
CA TYR A 182 7.82 4.18 -5.90
C TYR A 182 6.89 3.10 -6.47
N ASN A 183 7.11 2.71 -7.73
CA ASN A 183 6.34 1.66 -8.39
C ASN A 183 6.72 0.25 -7.90
N ARG A 184 7.99 0.01 -7.51
CA ARG A 184 8.42 -1.24 -6.88
C ARG A 184 7.88 -1.31 -5.46
N ARG A 185 6.75 -1.95 -5.28
CA ARG A 185 6.05 -2.01 -3.98
C ARG A 185 5.24 -3.28 -3.81
N VAL A 186 4.90 -3.53 -2.57
CA VAL A 186 3.84 -4.48 -2.20
C VAL A 186 2.76 -3.70 -1.47
N ASP A 187 1.56 -3.67 -2.02
CA ASP A 187 0.39 -3.03 -1.42
C ASP A 187 -0.35 -4.06 -0.55
N VAL A 188 -0.53 -3.75 0.73
CA VAL A 188 -1.38 -4.51 1.65
C VAL A 188 -2.66 -3.70 1.85
N ILE A 189 -3.78 -4.26 1.42
CA ILE A 189 -5.05 -3.53 1.31
C ILE A 189 -6.07 -4.11 2.28
N VAL A 190 -6.59 -3.27 3.17
CA VAL A 190 -7.82 -3.56 3.93
C VAL A 190 -8.98 -3.28 3.00
N LEU A 191 -9.64 -4.32 2.51
CA LEU A 191 -10.73 -4.15 1.56
C LEU A 191 -11.94 -3.48 2.22
N ASP A 192 -12.58 -2.58 1.48
CA ASP A 192 -13.87 -2.03 1.86
C ASP A 192 -14.99 -3.06 1.57
N ASP A 193 -16.11 -2.94 2.27
CA ASP A 193 -17.24 -3.86 2.11
C ASP A 193 -17.77 -3.78 0.67
N GLY A 194 -17.66 -4.90 -0.07
CA GLY A 194 -18.09 -5.01 -1.47
C GLY A 194 -16.97 -5.26 -2.49
N HIS A 195 -15.72 -5.27 -2.09
CA HIS A 195 -14.56 -5.59 -2.93
C HIS A 195 -13.94 -6.95 -2.57
N PHE A 196 -14.65 -8.04 -2.87
CA PHE A 196 -14.20 -9.41 -2.62
C PHE A 196 -13.68 -10.09 -3.88
#